data_ca20ed52194d90a69649952d18118bea
#
_entry.id   ca20ed52194d90a69649952d18118bea
#
_cell.length_a   1.000
_cell.length_b   1.000
_cell.length_c   1.000
_cell.angle_alpha   90.00
_cell.angle_beta   90.00
_cell.angle_gamma   90.00
#
_symmetry.space_group_name_H-M   'P 1'
#
loop_
_entity.id
_entity.type
_entity.pdbx_description
1 polymer ?
#
loop_
_entity_poly.entity_id
_entity_poly.type
_entity_poly.pdbx_seq_one_letter_code
_entity_poly.pdbx_strand_id
1 'polypeptide(L)'
;MEWLQRTLLVRPSTTNNAETPTASQKLCFFLLAKNNRLHYMKKIKSNNSSALIFLTLFFLSFSAFTASAQKINFDAEPLAAEEAFQMDYIVSGPSEAVIRWQIPKFYYLYKDKFAFSSNDFIIEDVHFPPAETKNDPYFGLSEVYYDVVEATLRLTPKSKKKITGIVDVTYQGCWEGGICYPLLKTSLTLSGL
;
A
#
# COMPACT_ATOMS: atom_id res chain seq x y z
N MET A 1 21.07 -53.96 4.95
CA MET A 1 19.63 -54.17 4.70
C MET A 1 19.05 -52.80 4.40
N GLU A 2 19.25 -52.30 3.21
CA GLU A 2 18.42 -52.37 2.00
C GLU A 2 16.90 -52.18 2.27
N TRP A 3 16.38 -51.08 1.81
CA TRP A 3 15.13 -50.96 1.06
C TRP A 3 15.06 -49.55 0.40
N LEU A 4 15.49 -49.47 -0.83
CA LEU A 4 14.74 -49.21 -2.08
C LEU A 4 14.01 -47.84 -2.20
N GLN A 5 14.65 -47.07 -3.05
CA GLN A 5 14.13 -45.95 -3.89
C GLN A 5 12.71 -46.21 -4.43
N ARG A 6 11.90 -45.18 -4.43
CA ARG A 6 10.84 -44.98 -5.44
C ARG A 6 10.90 -43.55 -5.96
N THR A 7 11.60 -43.44 -7.04
CA THR A 7 11.51 -42.34 -8.00
C THR A 7 10.12 -42.32 -8.62
N LEU A 8 9.36 -41.25 -8.43
CA LEU A 8 8.21 -40.95 -9.25
C LEU A 8 8.52 -39.73 -10.13
N LEU A 9 8.86 -40.02 -11.37
CA LEU A 9 8.90 -39.12 -12.50
C LEU A 9 7.49 -38.57 -12.78
N VAL A 10 7.27 -37.29 -12.54
CA VAL A 10 6.14 -36.57 -13.11
C VAL A 10 6.65 -35.84 -14.37
N ARG A 11 6.16 -36.30 -15.51
CA ARG A 11 6.40 -35.66 -16.82
C ARG A 11 5.77 -34.27 -16.86
N PRO A 12 6.42 -33.27 -17.47
CA PRO A 12 5.75 -32.06 -17.86
C PRO A 12 4.98 -32.31 -19.16
N SER A 13 3.68 -32.04 -19.18
CA SER A 13 2.90 -31.98 -20.40
C SER A 13 3.10 -30.61 -21.04
N THR A 14 3.87 -30.64 -22.11
CA THR A 14 3.97 -29.59 -23.12
C THR A 14 2.67 -29.56 -23.94
N THR A 15 2.17 -28.44 -24.30
CA THR A 15 2.02 -27.83 -25.63
C THR A 15 0.80 -26.93 -25.67
N ASN A 16 1.02 -25.65 -25.63
CA ASN A 16 0.10 -24.70 -26.23
C ASN A 16 0.73 -24.20 -27.52
N ASN A 17 0.39 -24.86 -28.62
CA ASN A 17 0.63 -24.37 -29.97
C ASN A 17 -0.34 -23.21 -30.22
N ALA A 18 0.16 -21.98 -30.11
CA ALA A 18 -0.49 -20.82 -30.71
C ALA A 18 -0.20 -20.84 -32.22
N GLU A 19 -1.09 -21.42 -32.99
CA GLU A 19 -1.06 -21.33 -34.44
C GLU A 19 -1.41 -19.91 -34.88
N THR A 20 -0.43 -19.24 -35.46
CA THR A 20 -0.64 -17.96 -36.16
C THR A 20 -1.44 -18.21 -37.43
N PRO A 21 -2.55 -17.50 -37.68
CA PRO A 21 -3.34 -17.69 -38.87
C PRO A 21 -2.55 -17.29 -40.12
N THR A 22 -2.50 -18.19 -41.10
CA THR A 22 -1.81 -18.00 -42.37
C THR A 22 -2.43 -16.86 -43.20
N ALA A 23 -1.63 -16.27 -44.09
CA ALA A 23 -2.01 -15.12 -44.91
C ALA A 23 -3.30 -15.34 -45.74
N SER A 24 -3.65 -16.59 -46.04
CA SER A 24 -4.87 -16.97 -46.78
C SER A 24 -6.15 -16.74 -45.97
N GLN A 25 -6.12 -16.92 -44.64
CA GLN A 25 -7.31 -16.68 -43.76
C GLN A 25 -7.59 -15.19 -43.56
N LYS A 26 -6.55 -14.34 -43.60
CA LYS A 26 -6.73 -12.89 -43.48
C LYS A 26 -7.39 -12.27 -44.71
N LEU A 27 -7.15 -12.86 -45.91
CA LEU A 27 -7.74 -12.37 -47.15
C LEU A 27 -9.24 -12.67 -47.25
N CYS A 28 -9.68 -13.82 -46.76
CA CYS A 28 -11.11 -14.21 -46.76
C CYS A 28 -11.94 -13.34 -45.81
N PHE A 29 -11.39 -12.98 -44.64
CA PHE A 29 -12.06 -12.12 -43.68
C PHE A 29 -12.20 -10.66 -44.17
N PHE A 30 -11.22 -10.19 -44.93
CA PHE A 30 -11.23 -8.82 -45.49
C PHE A 30 -12.23 -8.65 -46.66
N LEU A 31 -12.43 -9.71 -47.45
CA LEU A 31 -13.39 -9.68 -48.57
C LEU A 31 -14.85 -9.79 -48.10
N LEU A 32 -15.11 -10.53 -47.05
CA LEU A 32 -16.47 -10.61 -46.45
C LEU A 32 -16.89 -9.32 -45.78
N ALA A 33 -15.96 -8.61 -45.14
CA ALA A 33 -16.22 -7.31 -44.51
C ALA A 33 -16.50 -6.19 -45.54
N LYS A 34 -15.93 -6.29 -46.74
CA LYS A 34 -16.11 -5.28 -47.81
C LYS A 34 -17.47 -5.39 -48.52
N ASN A 35 -18.04 -6.61 -48.59
CA ASN A 35 -19.32 -6.80 -49.29
C ASN A 35 -20.53 -6.38 -48.43
N ASN A 36 -20.45 -6.46 -47.11
CA ASN A 36 -21.53 -6.03 -46.21
C ASN A 36 -21.65 -4.51 -46.03
N ARG A 37 -20.60 -3.74 -46.34
CA ARG A 37 -20.68 -2.26 -46.24
C ARG A 37 -21.40 -1.60 -47.40
N LEU A 38 -21.44 -2.21 -48.55
CA LEU A 38 -22.09 -1.62 -49.73
C LEU A 38 -23.62 -1.78 -49.71
N HIS A 39 -24.14 -2.79 -49.04
CA HIS A 39 -25.61 -2.95 -48.91
C HIS A 39 -26.26 -2.09 -47.79
N TYR A 40 -25.46 -1.67 -46.80
CA TYR A 40 -26.00 -0.87 -45.72
C TYR A 40 -26.14 0.63 -46.07
N MET A 41 -25.32 1.13 -46.96
CA MET A 41 -25.36 2.55 -47.33
C MET A 41 -26.45 2.94 -48.31
N LYS A 42 -27.18 1.98 -48.94
CA LYS A 42 -28.22 2.29 -49.91
C LYS A 42 -29.61 2.43 -49.35
N LYS A 43 -29.79 2.25 -48.02
CA LYS A 43 -31.11 2.33 -47.35
C LYS A 43 -31.30 3.53 -46.41
N ILE A 44 -30.32 4.43 -46.33
CA ILE A 44 -30.45 5.66 -45.55
C ILE A 44 -30.62 6.85 -46.53
N LYS A 45 -31.71 6.80 -47.30
CA LYS A 45 -32.24 7.95 -47.97
C LYS A 45 -33.73 7.99 -47.70
N SER A 46 -34.10 8.28 -46.46
CA SER A 46 -35.45 8.58 -46.04
C SER A 46 -35.40 9.64 -44.95
N ASN A 47 -35.93 10.79 -45.30
CA ASN A 47 -36.29 11.94 -44.51
C ASN A 47 -36.51 11.65 -43.03
N ASN A 48 -35.54 12.03 -42.17
CA ASN A 48 -35.87 12.32 -40.79
C ASN A 48 -34.89 13.36 -40.24
N SER A 49 -35.19 14.62 -40.56
CA SER A 49 -34.59 15.79 -39.91
C SER A 49 -34.73 15.73 -38.38
N SER A 50 -35.76 15.03 -37.90
CA SER A 50 -35.96 14.79 -36.46
C SER A 50 -34.92 13.87 -35.80
N ALA A 51 -34.42 12.83 -36.48
CA ALA A 51 -33.46 11.89 -35.89
C ALA A 51 -32.08 12.53 -35.66
N LEU A 52 -31.68 13.46 -36.50
CA LEU A 52 -30.43 14.22 -36.35
C LEU A 52 -30.53 15.20 -35.16
N ILE A 53 -31.69 15.79 -34.91
CA ILE A 53 -31.91 16.69 -33.78
C ILE A 53 -31.85 15.91 -32.43
N PHE A 54 -32.43 14.73 -32.37
CA PHE A 54 -32.35 13.88 -31.17
C PHE A 54 -30.94 13.38 -30.90
N LEU A 55 -30.16 13.07 -31.92
CA LEU A 55 -28.77 12.63 -31.76
C LEU A 55 -27.86 13.77 -31.27
N THR A 56 -28.07 15.00 -31.75
CA THR A 56 -27.28 16.15 -31.28
C THR A 56 -27.68 16.58 -29.87
N LEU A 57 -28.95 16.50 -29.49
CA LEU A 57 -29.41 16.75 -28.11
C LEU A 57 -28.89 15.71 -27.12
N PHE A 58 -28.75 14.43 -27.53
CA PHE A 58 -28.17 13.36 -26.71
C PHE A 58 -26.68 13.57 -26.47
N PHE A 59 -25.91 14.06 -27.44
CA PHE A 59 -24.51 14.38 -27.29
C PHE A 59 -24.24 15.65 -26.44
N LEU A 60 -25.17 16.63 -26.45
CA LEU A 60 -25.02 17.81 -25.60
C LEU A 60 -25.30 17.55 -24.11
N SER A 61 -26.01 16.48 -23.76
CA SER A 61 -26.30 16.15 -22.37
C SER A 61 -25.14 15.35 -21.67
N PHE A 62 -24.12 14.91 -22.42
CA PHE A 62 -23.01 14.11 -21.87
C PHE A 62 -21.78 14.92 -21.42
N SER A 63 -21.81 16.25 -21.61
CA SER A 63 -20.65 17.12 -21.35
C SER A 63 -20.59 17.74 -19.95
N ALA A 64 -21.42 17.33 -18.99
CA ALA A 64 -21.50 17.96 -17.67
C ALA A 64 -20.91 17.09 -16.51
N PHE A 65 -20.08 16.06 -16.80
CA PHE A 65 -19.25 15.45 -15.76
C PHE A 65 -17.93 16.21 -15.66
N THR A 66 -17.98 17.42 -15.10
CA THR A 66 -16.78 18.06 -14.58
C THR A 66 -16.39 17.31 -13.32
N ALA A 67 -15.34 16.48 -13.41
CA ALA A 67 -14.68 15.93 -12.25
C ALA A 67 -14.15 17.13 -11.43
N SER A 68 -14.83 17.48 -10.37
CA SER A 68 -14.32 18.41 -9.35
C SER A 68 -13.16 17.70 -8.68
N ALA A 69 -11.95 17.97 -9.13
CA ALA A 69 -10.76 17.67 -8.37
C ALA A 69 -10.85 18.51 -7.08
N GLN A 70 -11.25 17.90 -5.99
CA GLN A 70 -11.18 18.53 -4.67
C GLN A 70 -9.70 18.77 -4.38
N LYS A 71 -9.26 20.03 -4.49
CA LYS A 71 -8.01 20.44 -3.87
C LYS A 71 -8.19 20.26 -2.37
N ILE A 72 -7.46 19.33 -1.80
CA ILE A 72 -7.31 19.22 -0.35
C ILE A 72 -6.55 20.47 0.05
N ASN A 73 -7.25 21.48 0.54
CA ASN A 73 -6.62 22.65 1.13
C ASN A 73 -6.11 22.23 2.50
N PHE A 74 -4.80 22.05 2.61
CA PHE A 74 -4.12 21.94 3.90
C PHE A 74 -3.95 23.33 4.52
N ASP A 75 -5.08 24.02 4.80
CA ASP A 75 -5.08 25.24 5.62
C ASP A 75 -4.94 24.90 7.12
N ALA A 76 -4.76 23.62 7.48
CA ALA A 76 -4.55 23.16 8.83
C ALA A 76 -3.08 23.37 9.21
N GLU A 77 -2.84 24.02 10.34
CA GLU A 77 -1.54 24.06 10.99
C GLU A 77 -1.14 22.64 11.44
N PRO A 78 0.13 22.22 11.22
CA PRO A 78 0.56 20.89 11.66
C PRO A 78 0.50 20.79 13.20
N LEU A 79 0.08 19.62 13.68
CA LEU A 79 0.04 19.32 15.12
C LEU A 79 1.46 19.37 15.73
N ALA A 80 1.56 19.64 17.01
CA ALA A 80 2.79 19.40 17.75
C ALA A 80 3.19 17.91 17.69
N ALA A 81 4.48 17.60 17.78
CA ALA A 81 4.98 16.24 17.60
C ALA A 81 4.33 15.23 18.57
N GLU A 82 4.11 15.63 19.80
CA GLU A 82 3.49 14.82 20.86
C GLU A 82 2.00 14.57 20.62
N GLU A 83 1.35 15.45 19.88
CA GLU A 83 -0.06 15.29 19.47
C GLU A 83 -0.18 14.46 18.19
N ALA A 84 0.79 14.63 17.27
CA ALA A 84 0.83 13.92 16.01
C ALA A 84 1.19 12.43 16.17
N PHE A 85 2.02 12.09 17.17
CA PHE A 85 2.52 10.73 17.37
C PHE A 85 2.34 10.29 18.82
N GLN A 86 1.07 10.16 19.20
CA GLN A 86 0.72 9.71 20.56
C GLN A 86 1.16 8.26 20.74
N MET A 87 1.90 8.02 21.83
CA MET A 87 2.49 6.72 22.12
C MET A 87 2.00 6.21 23.48
N ASP A 88 1.62 4.94 23.53
CA ASP A 88 1.37 4.17 24.74
C ASP A 88 2.15 2.85 24.72
N TYR A 89 2.20 2.16 25.85
CA TYR A 89 2.85 0.85 25.93
C TYR A 89 2.26 -0.03 27.01
N ILE A 90 2.37 -1.33 26.81
CA ILE A 90 2.01 -2.35 27.80
C ILE A 90 3.11 -3.39 27.91
N VAL A 91 3.31 -3.95 29.08
CA VAL A 91 4.08 -5.17 29.29
C VAL A 91 3.10 -6.34 29.18
N SER A 92 3.22 -7.12 28.10
CA SER A 92 2.31 -8.21 27.75
C SER A 92 2.73 -9.56 28.36
N GLY A 93 3.96 -9.66 28.86
CA GLY A 93 4.50 -10.88 29.46
C GLY A 93 5.84 -10.66 30.14
N PRO A 94 6.43 -11.69 30.72
CA PRO A 94 7.67 -11.59 31.51
C PRO A 94 8.91 -11.23 30.66
N SER A 95 8.79 -11.26 29.35
CA SER A 95 9.88 -10.93 28.41
C SER A 95 9.37 -10.16 27.18
N GLU A 96 8.18 -9.56 27.29
CA GLU A 96 7.56 -8.93 26.11
C GLU A 96 6.88 -7.61 26.51
N ALA A 97 7.12 -6.58 25.69
CA ALA A 97 6.43 -5.31 25.74
C ALA A 97 5.94 -4.91 24.34
N VAL A 98 4.76 -4.33 24.29
CA VAL A 98 4.17 -3.77 23.08
C VAL A 98 4.10 -2.27 23.22
N ILE A 99 4.65 -1.56 22.24
CA ILE A 99 4.59 -0.11 22.13
C ILE A 99 3.71 0.22 20.95
N ARG A 100 2.74 1.10 21.16
CA ARG A 100 1.76 1.50 20.15
C ARG A 100 1.87 3.00 19.89
N TRP A 101 1.81 3.37 18.61
CA TRP A 101 1.63 4.75 18.15
C TRP A 101 0.26 4.91 17.52
N GLN A 102 -0.42 6.00 17.89
CA GLN A 102 -1.63 6.48 17.24
C GLN A 102 -1.25 7.63 16.34
N ILE A 103 -1.51 7.47 15.05
CA ILE A 103 -1.09 8.39 13.98
C ILE A 103 -2.36 8.99 13.37
N PRO A 104 -2.61 10.30 13.50
CA PRO A 104 -3.81 10.92 12.92
C PRO A 104 -3.75 10.95 11.41
N LYS A 105 -4.89 11.19 10.77
CA LYS A 105 -4.98 11.31 9.31
C LYS A 105 -4.00 12.34 8.77
N PHE A 106 -3.39 12.02 7.63
CA PHE A 106 -2.37 12.83 6.95
C PHE A 106 -1.01 12.88 7.67
N TYR A 107 -0.75 12.00 8.63
CA TYR A 107 0.55 11.78 9.24
C TYR A 107 1.01 10.35 8.99
N TYR A 108 2.32 10.12 9.06
CA TYR A 108 2.93 8.81 8.91
C TYR A 108 4.26 8.73 9.66
N LEU A 109 4.64 7.51 10.04
CA LEU A 109 5.94 7.20 10.65
C LEU A 109 6.77 6.36 9.68
N TYR A 110 8.07 6.64 9.59
CA TYR A 110 8.98 5.84 8.78
C TYR A 110 9.44 4.59 9.51
N LYS A 111 9.34 3.44 8.85
CA LYS A 111 9.77 2.16 9.41
C LYS A 111 11.28 2.13 9.70
N ASP A 112 12.10 2.67 8.82
CA ASP A 112 13.56 2.70 8.93
C ASP A 112 14.10 3.68 9.98
N LYS A 113 13.25 4.53 10.52
CA LYS A 113 13.59 5.51 11.56
C LYS A 113 13.28 5.05 12.98
N PHE A 114 12.68 3.88 13.13
CA PHE A 114 12.54 3.30 14.46
C PHE A 114 13.84 2.72 14.96
N ALA A 115 14.22 3.09 16.17
CA ALA A 115 15.34 2.49 16.89
C ALA A 115 15.03 2.34 18.37
N PHE A 116 15.51 1.26 18.96
CA PHE A 116 15.31 0.91 20.36
C PHE A 116 16.65 0.63 21.01
N SER A 117 16.84 1.14 22.22
CA SER A 117 18.03 0.86 23.01
C SER A 117 17.70 0.78 24.49
N SER A 118 18.49 0.03 25.26
CA SER A 118 18.32 -0.08 26.69
C SER A 118 19.64 -0.39 27.38
N ASN A 119 19.85 0.25 28.53
CA ASN A 119 20.93 -0.12 29.45
C ASN A 119 20.54 -1.26 30.40
N ASP A 120 19.25 -1.48 30.62
CA ASP A 120 18.70 -2.42 31.58
C ASP A 120 18.30 -3.76 31.00
N PHE A 121 17.94 -3.76 29.70
CA PHE A 121 17.50 -4.93 28.96
C PHE A 121 18.39 -5.25 27.77
N ILE A 122 18.45 -6.53 27.42
CA ILE A 122 18.87 -6.98 26.08
C ILE A 122 17.60 -6.99 25.22
N ILE A 123 17.61 -6.26 24.11
CA ILE A 123 16.54 -6.28 23.12
C ILE A 123 16.91 -7.39 22.14
N GLU A 124 16.20 -8.52 22.22
CA GLU A 124 16.48 -9.70 21.41
C GLU A 124 15.87 -9.59 20.00
N ASP A 125 14.67 -9.03 19.93
CA ASP A 125 13.91 -8.90 18.70
C ASP A 125 12.93 -7.73 18.79
N VAL A 126 12.62 -7.13 17.63
CA VAL A 126 11.60 -6.10 17.47
C VAL A 126 10.75 -6.45 16.26
N HIS A 127 9.51 -6.79 16.50
CA HIS A 127 8.56 -7.14 15.45
C HIS A 127 7.61 -5.99 15.16
N PHE A 128 7.46 -5.68 13.88
CA PHE A 128 6.50 -4.72 13.34
C PHE A 128 5.51 -5.38 12.38
N PRO A 129 4.29 -4.85 12.23
CA PRO A 129 3.38 -5.26 11.17
C PRO A 129 3.96 -4.92 9.78
N PRO A 130 3.38 -5.46 8.69
CA PRO A 130 3.70 -5.02 7.34
C PRO A 130 3.52 -3.51 7.17
N ALA A 131 4.50 -2.87 6.54
CA ALA A 131 4.46 -1.44 6.24
C ALA A 131 3.89 -1.18 4.83
N GLU A 132 3.39 0.03 4.62
CA GLU A 132 2.98 0.51 3.31
C GLU A 132 4.16 1.17 2.58
N THR A 133 4.20 1.02 1.26
CA THR A 133 5.21 1.68 0.44
C THR A 133 4.70 3.04 -0.02
N LYS A 134 5.46 4.10 0.27
CA LYS A 134 5.17 5.49 -0.11
C LYS A 134 6.33 6.05 -0.95
N ASN A 135 6.01 6.76 -2.02
CA ASN A 135 6.99 7.60 -2.70
C ASN A 135 7.04 8.96 -2.00
N ASP A 136 7.98 9.09 -1.08
CA ASP A 136 8.12 10.23 -0.19
C ASP A 136 8.94 11.36 -0.86
N PRO A 137 8.53 12.64 -0.74
CA PRO A 137 9.25 13.75 -1.36
C PRO A 137 10.64 14.02 -0.76
N TYR A 138 10.92 13.55 0.47
CA TYR A 138 12.17 13.78 1.18
C TYR A 138 13.13 12.60 1.09
N PHE A 139 12.61 11.36 1.19
CA PHE A 139 13.41 10.14 1.27
C PHE A 139 13.19 9.18 0.09
N GLY A 140 12.33 9.54 -0.88
CA GLY A 140 12.02 8.68 -2.01
C GLY A 140 11.16 7.49 -1.62
N LEU A 141 11.40 6.32 -2.22
CA LEU A 141 10.62 5.11 -1.94
C LEU A 141 10.90 4.62 -0.52
N SER A 142 9.93 4.78 0.37
CA SER A 142 10.05 4.50 1.80
C SER A 142 8.94 3.58 2.29
N GLU A 143 9.22 2.77 3.31
CA GLU A 143 8.21 2.02 4.05
C GLU A 143 7.70 2.87 5.21
N VAL A 144 6.38 3.01 5.31
CA VAL A 144 5.72 3.88 6.29
C VAL A 144 4.54 3.19 6.98
N TYR A 145 4.14 3.75 8.12
CA TYR A 145 2.96 3.35 8.88
C TYR A 145 1.99 4.51 9.00
N TYR A 146 0.70 4.20 8.85
CA TYR A 146 -0.44 5.09 9.04
C TYR A 146 -1.33 4.60 10.17
N ASP A 147 -2.22 5.44 10.64
CA ASP A 147 -3.28 5.18 11.62
C ASP A 147 -2.75 4.61 12.95
N VAL A 148 -2.40 3.35 12.99
CA VAL A 148 -1.87 2.68 14.18
C VAL A 148 -0.73 1.75 13.81
N VAL A 149 0.37 1.84 14.55
CA VAL A 149 1.47 0.86 14.46
C VAL A 149 1.85 0.36 15.85
N GLU A 150 2.12 -0.93 15.94
CA GLU A 150 2.57 -1.62 17.15
C GLU A 150 3.95 -2.24 16.91
N ALA A 151 4.87 -1.97 17.84
CA ALA A 151 6.15 -2.66 17.90
C ALA A 151 6.13 -3.62 19.08
N THR A 152 6.29 -4.91 18.82
CA THR A 152 6.44 -5.93 19.86
C THR A 152 7.92 -6.16 20.09
N LEU A 153 8.37 -5.85 21.32
CA LEU A 153 9.76 -6.01 21.76
C LEU A 153 9.90 -7.27 22.60
N ARG A 154 10.86 -8.11 22.26
CA ARG A 154 11.30 -9.20 23.13
C ARG A 154 12.53 -8.76 23.92
N LEU A 155 12.39 -8.82 25.24
CA LEU A 155 13.33 -8.22 26.18
C LEU A 155 13.80 -9.23 27.22
N THR A 156 15.11 -9.24 27.52
CA THR A 156 15.68 -10.02 28.63
C THR A 156 16.36 -9.07 29.61
N PRO A 157 15.99 -9.06 30.91
CA PRO A 157 16.65 -8.25 31.91
C PRO A 157 18.14 -8.60 32.03
N LYS A 158 19.02 -7.60 31.98
CA LYS A 158 20.47 -7.79 32.19
C LYS A 158 20.82 -8.18 33.61
N SER A 159 19.93 -7.93 34.58
CA SER A 159 20.10 -8.25 35.99
C SER A 159 18.87 -8.96 36.55
N LYS A 160 19.07 -10.12 37.18
CA LYS A 160 18.00 -10.92 37.80
C LYS A 160 17.27 -10.23 38.98
N LYS A 161 17.82 -9.14 39.50
CA LYS A 161 17.24 -8.40 40.64
C LYS A 161 16.35 -7.22 40.18
N LYS A 162 16.39 -6.87 38.90
CA LYS A 162 15.76 -5.66 38.40
C LYS A 162 14.57 -6.03 37.52
N ILE A 163 13.39 -5.82 38.04
CA ILE A 163 12.11 -6.04 37.33
C ILE A 163 11.58 -4.75 36.67
N THR A 164 12.34 -3.67 36.76
CA THR A 164 12.00 -2.34 36.18
C THR A 164 13.24 -1.82 35.46
N GLY A 165 13.08 -1.33 34.27
CA GLY A 165 14.16 -0.76 33.47
C GLY A 165 13.66 0.20 32.43
N ILE A 166 14.60 0.87 31.74
CA ILE A 166 14.31 1.90 30.75
C ILE A 166 14.61 1.36 29.36
N VAL A 167 13.70 1.63 28.43
CA VAL A 167 13.89 1.46 26.98
C VAL A 167 13.77 2.83 26.33
N ASP A 168 14.82 3.25 25.64
CA ASP A 168 14.84 4.44 24.81
C ASP A 168 14.32 4.11 23.43
N VAL A 169 13.34 4.87 22.98
CA VAL A 169 12.68 4.72 21.69
C VAL A 169 12.95 5.95 20.85
N THR A 170 13.38 5.73 19.63
CA THR A 170 13.59 6.78 18.63
C THR A 170 12.73 6.51 17.42
N TYR A 171 12.11 7.53 16.86
CA TYR A 171 11.27 7.44 15.67
C TYR A 171 11.17 8.78 14.95
N GLN A 172 10.73 8.76 13.69
CA GLN A 172 10.52 9.96 12.88
C GLN A 172 9.28 9.82 12.03
N GLY A 173 8.55 10.90 11.86
CA GLY A 173 7.39 10.96 11.00
C GLY A 173 7.23 12.31 10.34
N CYS A 174 6.27 12.38 9.42
CA CYS A 174 5.95 13.59 8.68
C CYS A 174 4.44 13.80 8.62
N TRP A 175 4.07 15.07 8.38
CA TRP A 175 2.75 15.48 7.97
C TRP A 175 2.70 15.60 6.43
N GLU A 176 1.69 15.06 5.79
CA GLU A 176 1.52 15.08 4.32
C GLU A 176 1.41 16.50 3.72
N GLY A 177 1.12 17.49 4.56
CA GLY A 177 1.18 18.90 4.18
C GLY A 177 2.59 19.47 3.94
N GLY A 178 3.63 18.62 3.97
CA GLY A 178 4.99 18.96 3.60
C GLY A 178 5.91 19.31 4.77
N ILE A 179 5.63 18.80 5.97
CA ILE A 179 6.51 19.02 7.15
C ILE A 179 6.92 17.66 7.71
N CYS A 180 8.24 17.45 7.82
CA CYS A 180 8.82 16.34 8.55
C CYS A 180 9.34 16.80 9.91
N TYR A 181 8.98 16.05 10.94
CA TYR A 181 9.44 16.31 12.29
C TYR A 181 10.90 15.88 12.45
N PRO A 182 11.65 16.48 13.39
CA PRO A 182 12.97 15.98 13.74
C PRO A 182 12.85 14.56 14.32
N LEU A 183 14.00 13.89 14.44
CA LEU A 183 14.05 12.59 15.10
C LEU A 183 13.61 12.73 16.58
N LEU A 184 12.50 12.10 16.91
CA LEU A 184 11.90 12.12 18.25
C LEU A 184 12.52 11.03 19.12
N LYS A 185 12.71 11.31 20.39
CA LYS A 185 13.25 10.37 21.38
C LYS A 185 12.40 10.39 22.64
N THR A 186 12.07 9.23 23.14
CA THR A 186 11.29 9.04 24.36
C THR A 186 11.84 7.88 25.16
N SER A 187 11.92 8.02 26.48
CA SER A 187 12.33 6.95 27.40
C SER A 187 11.11 6.36 28.08
N LEU A 188 10.93 5.05 27.98
CA LEU A 188 9.84 4.30 28.59
C LEU A 188 10.34 3.53 29.79
N THR A 189 9.61 3.60 30.91
CA THR A 189 9.91 2.81 32.10
C THR A 189 9.06 1.56 32.10
N LEU A 190 9.65 0.42 31.78
CA LEU A 190 9.00 -0.88 31.76
C LEU A 190 9.16 -1.56 33.13
N SER A 191 8.10 -2.15 33.65
CA SER A 191 8.08 -2.88 34.93
C SER A 191 7.33 -4.19 34.82
N GLY A 192 7.79 -5.22 35.53
CA GLY A 192 7.18 -6.56 35.51
C GLY A 192 7.74 -7.51 34.47
N LEU A 193 8.91 -7.18 33.87
CA LEU A 193 9.67 -8.04 32.95
C LEU A 193 10.59 -8.99 33.70
#